data_14e53ffa4407925723cdebced523cf48
#
_entry.id   14e53ffa4407925723cdebced523cf48
#
_cell.length_a   1.000
_cell.length_b   1.000
_cell.length_c   1.000
_cell.angle_alpha   90.00
_cell.angle_beta   90.00
_cell.angle_gamma   90.00
#
_symmetry.space_group_name_H-M   'P 1'
#
loop_
_entity.id
_entity.type
_entity.pdbx_description
1 polymer ?
#
loop_
_entity_poly.entity_id
_entity_poly.type
_entity_poly.pdbx_seq_one_letter_code
_entity_poly.pdbx_strand_id
1 'polypeptide(L)' 'MRKPKAPEANRARIIAAAIDEFAARGFKGASMDAIAARTDTTRALINYHFGGKEKIYLAVLEHVYCEIRQAEGLLELDHL' A
#
# COMPACT_ATOMS: atom_id res chain seq x y z
N MET A 1 13.47 2.29 23.38
CA MET A 1 14.12 1.91 22.35
C MET A 1 13.36 1.89 21.11
N ARG A 2 13.95 2.27 20.03
CA ARG A 2 13.30 2.31 18.85
C ARG A 2 13.61 1.20 18.05
N LYS A 3 12.71 0.56 17.48
CA LYS A 3 12.97 -0.45 16.63
C LYS A 3 13.44 -0.04 15.35
N PRO A 4 14.30 -0.74 14.72
CA PRO A 4 14.74 -0.39 13.41
C PRO A 4 13.58 -0.50 12.47
N LYS A 5 13.57 0.28 11.42
CA LYS A 5 12.59 0.20 10.46
C LYS A 5 12.73 -1.01 9.67
N ALA A 6 11.79 -1.90 9.69
CA ALA A 6 11.81 -3.09 8.88
C ALA A 6 11.31 -2.75 7.49
N PRO A 7 11.85 -3.33 6.44
CA PRO A 7 11.35 -3.08 5.10
C PRO A 7 9.87 -3.39 4.97
N GLU A 8 9.41 -4.43 5.65
CA GLU A 8 8.01 -4.78 5.58
C GLU A 8 7.12 -3.73 6.22
N ALA A 9 7.56 -3.14 7.32
CA ALA A 9 6.78 -2.11 7.97
C ALA A 9 6.70 -0.87 7.09
N ASN A 10 7.82 -0.51 6.46
CA ASN A 10 7.82 0.62 5.56
C ASN A 10 6.93 0.37 4.37
N ARG A 11 6.97 -0.83 3.83
CA ARG A 11 6.15 -1.18 2.69
C ARG A 11 4.68 -1.08 3.06
N ALA A 12 4.30 -1.57 4.22
CA ALA A 12 2.90 -1.51 4.65
C ALA A 12 2.43 -0.07 4.82
N ARG A 13 3.28 0.79 5.33
CA ARG A 13 2.93 2.19 5.50
C ARG A 13 2.74 2.87 4.15
N ILE A 14 3.61 2.58 3.21
CA ILE A 14 3.51 3.16 1.88
C ILE A 14 2.24 2.67 1.19
N ILE A 15 1.93 1.39 1.32
CA ILE A 15 0.72 0.86 0.71
C ILE A 15 -0.52 1.50 1.32
N ALA A 16 -0.55 1.68 2.64
CA ALA A 16 -1.69 2.32 3.29
C ALA A 16 -1.88 3.76 2.78
N ALA A 17 -0.78 4.49 2.67
CA ALA A 17 -0.86 5.85 2.16
C ALA A 17 -1.27 5.87 0.70
N ALA A 18 -0.81 4.89 -0.07
CA ALA A 18 -1.17 4.81 -1.48
C ALA A 18 -2.65 4.50 -1.64
N ILE A 19 -3.20 3.65 -0.80
CA ILE A 19 -4.61 3.35 -0.84
C ILE A 19 -5.42 4.63 -0.66
N ASP A 20 -5.05 5.44 0.33
CA ASP A 20 -5.74 6.69 0.57
C ASP A 20 -5.61 7.63 -0.60
N GLU A 21 -4.42 7.71 -1.17
CA GLU A 21 -4.17 8.62 -2.27
C GLU A 21 -4.94 8.20 -3.52
N PHE A 22 -4.90 6.91 -3.85
CA PHE A 22 -5.63 6.43 -5.01
C PHE A 22 -7.13 6.52 -4.81
N ALA A 23 -7.61 6.29 -3.61
CA ALA A 23 -9.04 6.40 -3.33
C ALA A 23 -9.51 7.84 -3.50
N ALA A 24 -8.68 8.80 -3.10
CA ALA A 24 -9.07 10.19 -3.17
C ALA A 24 -8.96 10.77 -4.58
N ARG A 25 -7.93 10.36 -5.32
CA ARG A 25 -7.64 11.00 -6.59
C ARG A 25 -7.64 10.11 -7.81
N GLY A 26 -7.82 8.82 -7.63
CA GLY A 26 -7.74 7.86 -8.72
C GLY A 26 -6.30 7.64 -9.12
N PHE A 27 -6.10 6.69 -10.03
CA PHE A 27 -4.74 6.36 -10.45
C PHE A 27 -4.06 7.54 -11.12
N LYS A 28 -4.77 8.19 -12.01
CA LYS A 28 -4.15 9.27 -12.77
C LYS A 28 -3.88 10.50 -11.93
N GLY A 29 -4.74 10.79 -10.98
CA GLY A 29 -4.58 11.97 -10.17
C GLY A 29 -3.65 11.79 -8.98
N ALA A 30 -3.36 10.55 -8.61
CA ALA A 30 -2.52 10.28 -7.45
C ALA A 30 -1.08 10.66 -7.75
N SER A 31 -0.39 11.10 -6.71
CA SER A 31 0.97 11.60 -6.85
C SER A 31 1.91 10.85 -5.94
N MET A 32 3.07 10.47 -6.49
CA MET A 32 4.12 9.84 -5.69
C MET A 32 4.59 10.77 -4.59
N ASP A 33 4.64 12.07 -4.89
CA ASP A 33 5.06 13.03 -3.90
C ASP A 33 4.09 13.09 -2.73
N ALA A 34 2.80 12.99 -3.01
CA ALA A 34 1.81 13.00 -1.96
C ALA A 34 1.92 11.75 -1.09
N ILE A 35 2.17 10.61 -1.72
CA ILE A 35 2.36 9.37 -0.96
C ILE A 35 3.59 9.50 -0.08
N ALA A 36 4.67 10.04 -0.63
CA ALA A 36 5.90 10.22 0.13
C ALA A 36 5.67 11.15 1.33
N ALA A 37 4.93 12.21 1.12
CA ALA A 37 4.66 13.15 2.20
C ALA A 37 3.87 12.50 3.32
N ARG A 38 2.93 11.63 2.98
CA ARG A 38 2.13 10.98 4.00
C ARG A 38 2.92 9.99 4.83
N THR A 39 3.99 9.45 4.26
CA THR A 39 4.74 8.39 4.93
C THR A 39 6.09 8.86 5.47
N ASP A 40 6.34 10.16 5.35
CA ASP A 40 7.60 10.71 5.84
C ASP A 40 8.79 10.05 5.16
N THR A 41 8.64 9.80 3.87
CA THR A 41 9.72 9.24 3.06
C THR A 41 9.92 10.15 1.87
N THR A 42 10.76 9.71 0.93
CA THR A 42 10.99 10.47 -0.27
C THR A 42 10.49 9.70 -1.47
N ARG A 43 10.21 10.44 -2.53
CA ARG A 43 9.78 9.82 -3.77
C ARG A 43 10.82 8.84 -4.28
N ALA A 44 12.11 9.19 -4.15
CA ALA A 44 13.17 8.32 -4.61
C ALA A 44 13.16 7.00 -3.85
N LEU A 45 12.92 7.06 -2.55
CA LEU A 45 12.91 5.85 -1.75
C LEU A 45 11.73 4.97 -2.11
N ILE A 46 10.57 5.56 -2.36
CA ILE A 46 9.42 4.80 -2.79
C ILE A 46 9.68 4.14 -4.14
N ASN A 47 10.29 4.86 -5.06
CA ASN A 47 10.64 4.29 -6.34
C ASN A 47 11.62 3.14 -6.19
N TYR A 48 12.55 3.28 -5.27
CA TYR A 48 13.53 2.22 -5.03
C TYR A 48 12.81 0.94 -4.57
N HIS A 49 11.85 1.08 -3.67
CA HIS A 49 11.16 -0.09 -3.12
C HIS A 49 10.14 -0.71 -4.08
N PHE A 50 9.45 0.12 -4.85
CA PHE A 50 8.36 -0.38 -5.68
C PHE A 50 8.63 -0.31 -7.18
N GLY A 51 9.33 0.70 -7.61
CA GLY A 51 9.63 0.83 -9.02
C GLY A 51 8.78 1.79 -9.80
N GLY A 52 7.84 2.46 -9.14
CA GLY A 52 7.03 3.45 -9.83
C GLY A 52 5.57 3.40 -9.42
N LYS A 53 4.80 4.35 -9.93
CA LYS A 53 3.40 4.50 -9.54
C LYS A 53 2.58 3.28 -9.94
N GLU A 54 2.82 2.75 -11.11
CA GLU A 54 2.08 1.59 -11.55
C GLU A 54 2.34 0.39 -10.68
N LYS A 55 3.59 0.23 -10.25
CA LYS A 55 3.93 -0.89 -9.39
C LYS A 55 3.30 -0.75 -8.02
N ILE A 56 3.21 0.47 -7.53
CA ILE A 56 2.54 0.72 -6.26
C ILE A 56 1.06 0.41 -6.39
N TYR A 57 0.48 0.79 -7.51
CA TYR A 57 -0.93 0.53 -7.74
C TYR A 57 -1.20 -0.97 -7.76
N LEU A 58 -0.34 -1.73 -8.41
CA LEU A 58 -0.47 -3.18 -8.41
C LEU A 58 -0.35 -3.76 -7.01
N ALA A 59 0.58 -3.22 -6.21
CA ALA A 59 0.76 -3.68 -4.85
C ALA A 59 -0.48 -3.38 -4.01
N VAL A 60 -1.10 -2.22 -4.24
CA VAL A 60 -2.33 -1.87 -3.55
C VAL A 60 -3.44 -2.84 -3.91
N LEU A 61 -3.57 -3.15 -5.19
CA LEU A 61 -4.61 -4.07 -5.63
C LEU A 61 -4.41 -5.45 -5.02
N GLU A 62 -3.17 -5.91 -4.99
CA GLU A 62 -2.88 -7.19 -4.38
C GLU A 62 -3.23 -7.20 -2.90
N HIS A 63 -2.90 -6.12 -2.22
CA HIS A 63 -3.17 -6.03 -0.80
C HIS A 63 -4.66 -6.08 -0.51
N VAL A 64 -5.43 -5.30 -1.26
CA VAL A 64 -6.88 -5.25 -1.08
C VAL A 64 -7.50 -6.61 -1.43
N TYR A 65 -7.02 -7.20 -2.52
CA TYR A 65 -7.53 -8.49 -2.94
C TYR A 65 -7.28 -9.57 -1.89
N CYS A 66 -6.11 -9.55 -1.28
CA CYS A 66 -5.80 -10.49 -0.21
C CYS A 66 -6.73 -10.32 0.97
N GLU A 67 -7.02 -9.09 1.33
CA GLU A 67 -7.92 -8.83 2.44
C GLU A 67 -9.32 -9.35 2.14
N ILE A 68 -9.77 -9.15 0.92
CA ILE A 68 -11.09 -9.62 0.54
C ILE A 68 -11.13 -11.14 0.58
N ARG A 69 -10.09 -11.79 0.09
CA ARG A 69 -10.06 -13.24 0.09
C ARG A 69 -10.02 -13.80 1.50
N GLN A 70 -9.34 -13.15 2.40
CA GLN A 70 -9.31 -13.60 3.78
C GLN A 70 -10.70 -13.49 4.40
N ALA A 71 -11.39 -12.41 4.12
CA ALA A 71 -12.75 -12.25 4.63
C ALA A 71 -13.68 -13.31 4.06
N GLU A 72 -13.54 -13.60 2.77
CA GLU A 72 -14.35 -14.63 2.15
C GLU A 72 -14.05 -16.00 2.72
N GLY A 73 -12.79 -16.27 2.98
CA GLY A 73 -12.40 -17.52 3.58
C GLY A 73 -13.02 -17.72 4.94
N LEU A 74 -13.05 -16.66 5.74
CA LEU A 74 -13.67 -16.74 7.04
C LEU A 74 -15.16 -16.98 6.95
N LEU A 75 -15.81 -16.34 5.99
CA LEU A 75 -17.23 -16.55 5.80
C LEU A 75 -17.52 -17.96 5.35
N GLU A 76 -16.68 -18.52 4.51
CA GLU A 76 -16.88 -19.86 4.07
C GLU A 76 -16.74 -20.86 5.20
N LEU A 77 -15.79 -20.61 6.09
CA LEU A 77 -15.63 -21.46 7.24
C LEU A 77 -16.86 -21.44 8.11
N ASP A 78 -17.46 -20.27 8.22
CA ASP A 78 -18.68 -20.17 9.00
C ASP A 78 -19.80 -20.95 8.37
N HIS A 79 -19.79 -21.04 7.05
CA HIS A 79 -20.81 -21.76 6.35
C HIS A 79 -20.70 -23.25 6.57
N LEU A 80 -19.53 -23.74 6.80
CA LEU A 80 -19.35 -25.14 7.04
C LEU A 80 -19.73 -25.53 8.45
#